data_69cea40d0aefdf04ef349fd73e382afc
#
_entry.id   69cea40d0aefdf04ef349fd73e382afc
#
_cell.length_a   1.000
_cell.length_b   1.000
_cell.length_c   1.000
_cell.angle_alpha   90.00
_cell.angle_beta   90.00
_cell.angle_gamma   90.00
#
_symmetry.space_group_name_H-M   'P 1'
#
loop_
_entity.id
_entity.type
_entity.pdbx_description
1 polymer ?
#
loop_
_entity_poly.entity_id
_entity_poly.type
_entity_poly.pdbx_seq_one_letter_code
_entity_poly.pdbx_strand_id
1 'polypeptide(L)'
;MTAARGAWLLLTVAALAACDGKAIHLGNGRADGGPCVHGQVSANEVLWIGDSWVLVTGTQHTRVRDLARAAGAIGATDDYVIGAMPAAPIAAVANQYATREAGATKVKVVVMDGGTWDTLIANGSDASVSSVDATFKQFLAQVATDGTVGHIIYFLTPEMPGIPGVAAVRPLLQQDCADSAVPCHFIDLTPIWSGHPEYTANDTGIPIPTDAGGNAMADAIWAVMQQACIAQ
;
A
#
# COMPACT_ATOMS: atom_id res chain seq x y z
N MET A 1 29.70 37.94 57.15
CA MET A 1 29.75 36.59 56.57
C MET A 1 28.37 36.31 55.96
N THR A 2 28.21 36.61 54.70
CA THR A 2 26.95 36.49 53.94
C THR A 2 27.13 35.49 52.81
N ALA A 3 26.43 34.38 52.93
CA ALA A 3 26.46 33.32 51.95
C ALA A 3 25.47 33.62 50.79
N ALA A 4 25.98 33.73 49.58
CA ALA A 4 25.19 33.87 48.38
C ALA A 4 24.70 32.49 47.90
N ARG A 5 23.38 32.33 47.83
CA ARG A 5 22.72 31.16 47.18
C ARG A 5 22.58 31.42 45.67
N GLY A 6 23.32 30.69 44.86
CA GLY A 6 23.15 30.66 43.43
C GLY A 6 21.96 29.83 43.04
N ALA A 7 20.97 30.44 42.39
CA ALA A 7 19.85 29.75 41.76
C ALA A 7 20.26 29.28 40.34
N TRP A 8 20.25 27.97 40.12
CA TRP A 8 20.41 27.38 38.78
C TRP A 8 19.05 27.34 38.09
N LEU A 9 18.91 28.18 37.06
CA LEU A 9 17.77 28.08 36.12
C LEU A 9 18.06 26.95 35.15
N LEU A 10 17.33 25.88 35.26
CA LEU A 10 17.23 24.82 34.23
C LEU A 10 16.35 25.33 33.12
N LEU A 11 16.94 25.73 31.99
CA LEU A 11 16.23 25.94 30.74
C LEU A 11 15.94 24.56 30.11
N THR A 12 14.72 24.10 30.23
CA THR A 12 14.21 23.00 29.43
C THR A 12 13.86 23.53 28.04
N VAL A 13 14.71 23.26 27.07
CA VAL A 13 14.40 23.46 25.64
C VAL A 13 13.44 22.34 25.23
N ALA A 14 12.16 22.66 25.14
CA ALA A 14 11.19 21.80 24.48
C ALA A 14 11.41 21.89 22.96
N ALA A 15 12.06 20.89 22.38
CA ALA A 15 12.09 20.71 20.95
C ALA A 15 10.70 20.28 20.46
N LEU A 16 9.92 21.25 19.97
CA LEU A 16 8.73 20.99 19.18
C LEU A 16 9.16 20.50 17.80
N ALA A 17 9.27 19.18 17.64
CA ALA A 17 9.28 18.56 16.32
C ALA A 17 7.87 18.69 15.74
N ALA A 18 7.62 19.73 14.96
CA ALA A 18 6.46 19.82 14.10
C ALA A 18 6.70 18.85 12.92
N CYS A 19 6.30 17.60 13.08
CA CYS A 19 6.07 16.72 11.96
C CYS A 19 4.69 17.09 11.38
N ASP A 20 4.67 17.90 10.31
CA ASP A 20 3.52 18.01 9.41
C ASP A 20 3.37 16.70 8.62
N GLY A 21 3.12 15.61 9.32
CA GLY A 21 2.74 14.34 8.76
C GLY A 21 1.25 14.37 8.45
N LYS A 22 0.87 14.56 7.19
CA LYS A 22 -0.47 14.20 6.74
C LYS A 22 -0.68 12.73 7.09
N ALA A 23 -1.63 12.47 7.97
CA ALA A 23 -1.93 11.14 8.48
C ALA A 23 -2.24 10.19 7.31
N ILE A 24 -1.47 9.11 7.21
CA ILE A 24 -1.89 7.92 6.47
C ILE A 24 -3.18 7.49 7.15
N HIS A 25 -4.30 7.48 6.42
CA HIS A 25 -5.57 7.00 6.97
C HIS A 25 -5.46 5.47 7.11
N LEU A 26 -5.02 5.06 8.27
CA LEU A 26 -4.92 3.64 8.65
C LEU A 26 -6.30 3.23 9.16
N GLY A 27 -7.03 2.48 8.33
CA GLY A 27 -8.25 1.83 8.78
C GLY A 27 -7.94 0.91 9.95
N ASN A 28 -8.65 1.11 11.05
CA ASN A 28 -8.78 0.25 12.24
C ASN A 28 -7.60 -0.66 12.59
N GLY A 29 -6.41 -0.08 12.79
CA GLY A 29 -5.31 -0.75 13.46
C GLY A 29 -5.71 -1.11 14.89
N ARG A 30 -5.10 -2.15 15.44
CA ARG A 30 -5.34 -2.60 16.81
C ARG A 30 -5.16 -1.44 17.78
N ALA A 31 -6.26 -0.99 18.40
CA ALA A 31 -6.29 0.19 19.27
C ALA A 31 -5.54 -0.01 20.59
N ASP A 32 -5.05 -1.23 20.89
CA ASP A 32 -4.47 -1.62 22.18
C ASP A 32 -2.93 -1.60 22.22
N GLY A 33 -2.24 -1.36 21.09
CA GLY A 33 -0.78 -1.27 21.02
C GLY A 33 -0.02 -2.54 21.47
N GLY A 34 -0.72 -3.67 21.56
CA GLY A 34 -0.13 -4.95 21.91
C GLY A 34 0.76 -5.51 20.78
N PRO A 35 1.68 -6.46 21.07
CA PRO A 35 2.49 -7.11 20.05
C PRO A 35 1.59 -7.88 19.07
N CYS A 36 1.98 -7.90 17.81
CA CYS A 36 1.31 -8.71 16.81
C CYS A 36 1.43 -10.20 17.13
N VAL A 37 0.36 -10.95 16.86
CA VAL A 37 0.38 -12.42 17.00
C VAL A 37 0.81 -13.00 15.64
N HIS A 38 1.99 -13.61 15.61
CA HIS A 38 2.55 -14.21 14.40
C HIS A 38 1.89 -15.56 14.05
N GLY A 39 1.98 -15.94 12.77
CA GLY A 39 1.54 -17.28 12.29
C GLY A 39 0.05 -17.42 12.04
N GLN A 40 -0.72 -16.32 12.02
CA GLN A 40 -2.17 -16.34 11.73
C GLN A 40 -2.47 -16.41 10.23
N VAL A 41 -1.54 -15.94 9.40
CA VAL A 41 -1.65 -15.94 7.94
C VAL A 41 -0.39 -16.54 7.36
N SER A 42 -0.55 -17.58 6.54
CA SER A 42 0.57 -18.17 5.82
C SER A 42 0.95 -17.33 4.60
N ALA A 43 2.22 -17.35 4.21
CA ALA A 43 2.69 -16.55 3.08
C ALA A 43 1.91 -16.83 1.78
N ASN A 44 1.50 -18.08 1.54
CA ASN A 44 0.71 -18.48 0.37
C ASN A 44 -0.77 -18.03 0.43
N GLU A 45 -1.23 -17.44 1.53
CA GLU A 45 -2.54 -16.81 1.69
C GLU A 45 -2.47 -15.27 1.47
N VAL A 46 -1.27 -14.73 1.22
CA VAL A 46 -1.05 -13.32 0.86
C VAL A 46 -0.88 -13.22 -0.65
N LEU A 47 -1.81 -12.53 -1.29
CA LEU A 47 -1.87 -12.37 -2.73
C LEU A 47 -1.49 -10.95 -3.15
N TRP A 48 -0.49 -10.84 -4.01
CA TRP A 48 -0.10 -9.60 -4.68
C TRP A 48 -0.69 -9.57 -6.08
N ILE A 49 -1.57 -8.61 -6.34
CA ILE A 49 -2.22 -8.38 -7.63
C ILE A 49 -2.01 -6.95 -8.09
N GLY A 50 -2.16 -6.71 -9.37
CA GLY A 50 -2.00 -5.36 -9.89
C GLY A 50 -1.41 -5.34 -11.29
N ASP A 51 -0.85 -4.20 -11.62
CA ASP A 51 -0.23 -3.93 -12.90
C ASP A 51 1.31 -3.92 -12.86
N SER A 52 1.92 -3.14 -13.73
CA SER A 52 3.38 -3.02 -13.86
C SER A 52 4.06 -2.47 -12.61
N TRP A 53 3.38 -1.70 -11.78
CA TRP A 53 3.94 -1.13 -10.57
C TRP A 53 4.21 -2.19 -9.50
N VAL A 54 3.47 -3.28 -9.50
CA VAL A 54 3.78 -4.46 -8.68
C VAL A 54 4.97 -5.24 -9.24
N LEU A 55 5.15 -5.27 -10.58
CA LEU A 55 6.06 -6.21 -11.24
C LEU A 55 7.38 -5.61 -11.71
N VAL A 56 7.37 -4.35 -12.20
CA VAL A 56 8.47 -3.83 -13.04
C VAL A 56 9.81 -3.83 -12.33
N THR A 57 9.87 -3.46 -11.08
CA THR A 57 11.12 -3.51 -10.33
C THR A 57 11.36 -4.85 -9.65
N GLY A 58 10.31 -5.63 -9.42
CA GLY A 58 10.37 -6.89 -8.67
C GLY A 58 10.79 -6.71 -7.20
N THR A 59 11.04 -5.48 -6.77
CA THR A 59 11.58 -5.19 -5.43
C THR A 59 10.50 -5.04 -4.36
N GLN A 60 9.30 -4.61 -4.74
CA GLN A 60 8.23 -4.34 -3.77
C GLN A 60 7.88 -5.58 -2.98
N HIS A 61 7.42 -6.65 -3.65
CA HIS A 61 7.02 -7.87 -2.98
C HIS A 61 8.22 -8.66 -2.43
N THR A 62 9.38 -8.66 -3.13
CA THR A 62 10.59 -9.35 -2.64
C THR A 62 11.13 -8.68 -1.39
N ARG A 63 11.19 -7.35 -1.35
CA ARG A 63 11.64 -6.61 -0.18
C ARG A 63 10.68 -6.79 0.99
N VAL A 64 9.37 -6.72 0.78
CA VAL A 64 8.37 -6.96 1.85
C VAL A 64 8.50 -8.38 2.39
N ARG A 65 8.67 -9.38 1.52
CA ARG A 65 8.95 -10.76 1.92
C ARG A 65 10.21 -10.86 2.79
N ASP A 66 11.30 -10.23 2.38
CA ASP A 66 12.57 -10.31 3.10
C ASP A 66 12.49 -9.59 4.45
N LEU A 67 11.76 -8.48 4.54
CA LEU A 67 11.44 -7.82 5.80
C LEU A 67 10.57 -8.71 6.71
N ALA A 68 9.57 -9.38 6.14
CA ALA A 68 8.71 -10.31 6.87
C ALA A 68 9.48 -11.53 7.40
N ARG A 69 10.40 -12.09 6.60
CA ARG A 69 11.31 -13.17 7.04
C ARG A 69 12.23 -12.71 8.16
N ALA A 70 12.82 -11.52 8.03
CA ALA A 70 13.70 -10.94 9.05
C ALA A 70 12.96 -10.66 10.37
N ALA A 71 11.68 -10.32 10.30
CA ALA A 71 10.81 -10.13 11.46
C ALA A 71 10.25 -11.45 12.05
N GLY A 72 10.47 -12.58 11.38
CA GLY A 72 9.91 -13.88 11.79
C GLY A 72 8.41 -14.00 11.54
N ALA A 73 7.84 -13.11 10.73
CA ALA A 73 6.42 -13.12 10.37
C ALA A 73 6.06 -14.26 9.41
N ILE A 74 7.01 -14.67 8.56
CA ILE A 74 6.91 -15.84 7.67
C ILE A 74 8.17 -16.67 7.76
N GLY A 75 8.12 -17.95 7.35
CA GLY A 75 9.27 -18.84 7.35
C GLY A 75 10.36 -18.40 6.38
N ALA A 76 11.60 -18.83 6.64
CA ALA A 76 12.78 -18.43 5.86
C ALA A 76 12.72 -18.81 4.37
N THR A 77 11.93 -19.81 4.00
CA THR A 77 11.75 -20.29 2.63
C THR A 77 10.39 -19.93 2.04
N ASP A 78 9.51 -19.31 2.85
CA ASP A 78 8.15 -18.95 2.40
C ASP A 78 8.20 -17.78 1.42
N ASP A 79 7.25 -17.76 0.50
CA ASP A 79 7.10 -16.67 -0.48
C ASP A 79 5.62 -16.27 -0.63
N TYR A 80 5.39 -15.01 -0.97
CA TYR A 80 4.06 -14.50 -1.27
C TYR A 80 3.60 -14.95 -2.67
N VAL A 81 2.30 -15.01 -2.86
CA VAL A 81 1.72 -15.34 -4.17
C VAL A 81 1.61 -14.09 -5.02
N ILE A 82 2.15 -14.14 -6.23
CA ILE A 82 2.11 -13.04 -7.19
C ILE A 82 1.15 -13.40 -8.32
N GLY A 83 0.07 -12.64 -8.44
CA GLY A 83 -0.92 -12.73 -9.52
C GLY A 83 -0.89 -11.53 -10.47
N ALA A 84 -0.05 -10.52 -10.19
CA ALA A 84 0.02 -9.29 -10.97
C ALA A 84 0.45 -9.54 -12.42
N MET A 85 -0.02 -8.69 -13.34
CA MET A 85 0.32 -8.73 -14.77
C MET A 85 0.64 -7.33 -15.30
N PRO A 86 1.63 -7.18 -16.20
CA PRO A 86 1.94 -5.86 -16.75
C PRO A 86 0.75 -5.25 -17.48
N ALA A 87 0.60 -3.92 -17.37
CA ALA A 87 -0.43 -3.15 -18.09
C ALA A 87 -1.87 -3.66 -17.85
N ALA A 88 -2.14 -4.17 -16.65
CA ALA A 88 -3.45 -4.71 -16.30
C ALA A 88 -4.43 -3.57 -15.98
N PRO A 89 -5.55 -3.43 -16.71
CA PRO A 89 -6.64 -2.57 -16.27
C PRO A 89 -7.26 -3.13 -14.98
N ILE A 90 -7.93 -2.26 -14.21
CA ILE A 90 -8.47 -2.63 -12.88
C ILE A 90 -9.43 -3.83 -12.93
N ALA A 91 -10.16 -4.01 -14.02
CA ALA A 91 -11.00 -5.19 -14.24
C ALA A 91 -10.19 -6.48 -14.35
N ALA A 92 -9.00 -6.43 -14.97
CA ALA A 92 -8.09 -7.57 -15.02
C ALA A 92 -7.45 -7.83 -13.65
N VAL A 93 -7.17 -6.79 -12.88
CA VAL A 93 -6.70 -6.92 -11.48
C VAL A 93 -7.76 -7.63 -10.61
N ALA A 94 -9.03 -7.27 -10.73
CA ALA A 94 -10.11 -7.97 -10.06
C ALA A 94 -10.18 -9.46 -10.45
N ASN A 95 -9.95 -9.79 -11.74
CA ASN A 95 -9.91 -11.17 -12.21
C ASN A 95 -8.70 -11.96 -11.69
N GLN A 96 -7.55 -11.30 -11.43
CA GLN A 96 -6.40 -11.95 -10.78
C GLN A 96 -6.79 -12.48 -9.40
N TYR A 97 -7.52 -11.69 -8.61
CA TYR A 97 -8.08 -12.11 -7.34
C TYR A 97 -9.06 -13.28 -7.50
N ALA A 98 -10.08 -13.13 -8.36
CA ALA A 98 -11.11 -14.14 -8.56
C ALA A 98 -10.51 -15.50 -8.97
N THR A 99 -9.50 -15.49 -9.85
CA THR A 99 -8.77 -16.69 -10.28
C THR A 99 -8.08 -17.39 -9.12
N ARG A 100 -7.44 -16.63 -8.23
CA ARG A 100 -6.75 -17.19 -7.07
C ARG A 100 -7.73 -17.69 -6.02
N GLU A 101 -8.80 -16.92 -5.74
CA GLU A 101 -9.81 -17.27 -4.74
C GLU A 101 -10.61 -18.53 -5.13
N ALA A 102 -10.77 -18.81 -6.42
CA ALA A 102 -11.35 -20.06 -6.90
C ALA A 102 -10.52 -21.31 -6.58
N GLY A 103 -9.24 -21.14 -6.20
CA GLY A 103 -8.32 -22.23 -5.88
C GLY A 103 -8.57 -22.85 -4.50
N ALA A 104 -7.75 -23.87 -4.18
CA ALA A 104 -7.85 -24.60 -2.91
C ALA A 104 -7.38 -23.78 -1.71
N THR A 105 -6.35 -22.95 -1.89
CA THR A 105 -5.85 -22.06 -0.84
C THR A 105 -6.54 -20.72 -0.95
N LYS A 106 -7.28 -20.34 0.08
CA LYS A 106 -8.04 -19.09 0.13
C LYS A 106 -7.12 -17.90 0.44
N VAL A 107 -7.49 -16.75 -0.10
CA VAL A 107 -6.77 -15.50 0.13
C VAL A 107 -7.19 -14.91 1.47
N LYS A 108 -6.23 -14.53 2.29
CA LYS A 108 -6.45 -13.85 3.57
C LYS A 108 -6.06 -12.38 3.54
N VAL A 109 -5.08 -12.04 2.71
CA VAL A 109 -4.59 -10.67 2.54
C VAL A 109 -4.39 -10.40 1.05
N VAL A 110 -4.89 -9.27 0.61
CA VAL A 110 -4.64 -8.75 -0.74
C VAL A 110 -3.75 -7.52 -0.64
N VAL A 111 -2.63 -7.51 -1.36
CA VAL A 111 -1.81 -6.32 -1.59
C VAL A 111 -1.95 -5.97 -3.06
N MET A 112 -2.38 -4.75 -3.36
CA MET A 112 -2.76 -4.42 -4.74
C MET A 112 -2.49 -2.98 -5.12
N ASP A 113 -2.32 -2.79 -6.44
CA ASP A 113 -2.54 -1.54 -7.15
C ASP A 113 -3.63 -1.71 -8.22
N GLY A 114 -3.97 -0.66 -8.94
CA GLY A 114 -4.87 -0.72 -10.10
C GLY A 114 -5.51 0.63 -10.42
N GLY A 115 -6.06 0.74 -11.64
CA GLY A 115 -6.73 1.95 -12.12
C GLY A 115 -5.81 2.97 -12.77
N THR A 116 -4.51 2.97 -12.48
CA THR A 116 -3.54 3.87 -13.11
C THR A 116 -3.41 3.59 -14.61
N TRP A 117 -3.34 2.33 -15.00
CA TRP A 117 -3.28 1.94 -16.41
C TRP A 117 -4.53 2.39 -17.17
N ASP A 118 -5.72 2.23 -16.58
CA ASP A 118 -7.00 2.65 -17.17
C ASP A 118 -7.02 4.15 -17.46
N THR A 119 -6.57 4.97 -16.50
CA THR A 119 -6.54 6.43 -16.66
C THR A 119 -5.46 6.86 -17.66
N LEU A 120 -4.32 6.17 -17.68
CA LEU A 120 -3.22 6.45 -18.59
C LEU A 120 -3.66 6.25 -20.05
N ILE A 121 -4.19 5.08 -20.41
CA ILE A 121 -4.59 4.78 -21.80
C ILE A 121 -5.78 5.60 -22.28
N ALA A 122 -6.63 6.06 -21.37
CA ALA A 122 -7.78 6.91 -21.66
C ALA A 122 -7.50 8.40 -21.47
N ASN A 123 -6.24 8.78 -21.29
CA ASN A 123 -5.78 10.15 -21.08
C ASN A 123 -6.54 10.89 -19.96
N GLY A 124 -6.83 10.17 -18.86
CA GLY A 124 -7.50 10.74 -17.69
C GLY A 124 -8.95 11.19 -17.93
N SER A 125 -9.65 10.61 -18.90
CA SER A 125 -11.04 11.00 -19.20
C SER A 125 -11.98 10.70 -18.02
N ASP A 126 -13.03 11.51 -17.86
CA ASP A 126 -14.07 11.33 -16.82
C ASP A 126 -14.71 9.94 -16.89
N ALA A 127 -14.85 9.40 -18.10
CA ALA A 127 -15.38 8.05 -18.31
C ALA A 127 -14.45 6.98 -17.73
N SER A 128 -13.12 7.11 -17.91
CA SER A 128 -12.16 6.18 -17.32
C SER A 128 -12.11 6.29 -15.81
N VAL A 129 -12.14 7.51 -15.28
CA VAL A 129 -12.20 7.77 -13.83
C VAL A 129 -13.43 7.10 -13.21
N SER A 130 -14.62 7.30 -13.80
CA SER A 130 -15.86 6.69 -13.33
C SER A 130 -15.85 5.15 -13.46
N SER A 131 -15.22 4.61 -14.51
CA SER A 131 -15.08 3.16 -14.71
C SER A 131 -14.17 2.52 -13.66
N VAL A 132 -13.07 3.17 -13.32
CA VAL A 132 -12.15 2.72 -12.28
C VAL A 132 -12.85 2.69 -10.92
N ASP A 133 -13.52 3.77 -10.54
CA ASP A 133 -14.31 3.87 -9.31
C ASP A 133 -15.35 2.74 -9.20
N ALA A 134 -16.18 2.56 -10.23
CA ALA A 134 -17.21 1.53 -10.25
C ALA A 134 -16.63 0.11 -10.15
N THR A 135 -15.52 -0.15 -10.86
CA THR A 135 -14.87 -1.47 -10.85
C THR A 135 -14.23 -1.76 -9.49
N PHE A 136 -13.61 -0.77 -8.85
CA PHE A 136 -13.03 -0.95 -7.52
C PHE A 136 -14.10 -1.22 -6.47
N LYS A 137 -15.24 -0.52 -6.50
CA LYS A 137 -16.41 -0.81 -5.64
C LYS A 137 -16.91 -2.25 -5.82
N GLN A 138 -17.01 -2.70 -7.07
CA GLN A 138 -17.41 -4.09 -7.35
C GLN A 138 -16.41 -5.10 -6.79
N PHE A 139 -15.11 -4.85 -6.95
CA PHE A 139 -14.05 -5.68 -6.37
C PHE A 139 -14.17 -5.76 -4.84
N LEU A 140 -14.32 -4.63 -4.15
CA LEU A 140 -14.48 -4.59 -2.69
C LEU A 140 -15.73 -5.36 -2.23
N ALA A 141 -16.85 -5.22 -2.96
CA ALA A 141 -18.09 -5.94 -2.68
C ALA A 141 -17.92 -7.46 -2.89
N GLN A 142 -17.20 -7.90 -3.93
CA GLN A 142 -16.87 -9.29 -4.16
C GLN A 142 -16.03 -9.85 -3.02
N VAL A 143 -14.94 -9.19 -2.65
CA VAL A 143 -14.06 -9.62 -1.55
C VAL A 143 -14.83 -9.75 -0.23
N ALA A 144 -15.73 -8.81 0.04
CA ALA A 144 -16.61 -8.87 1.23
C ALA A 144 -17.57 -10.07 1.18
N THR A 145 -18.09 -10.40 -0.01
CA THR A 145 -19.00 -11.53 -0.21
C THR A 145 -18.28 -12.86 -0.04
N ASP A 146 -17.05 -12.98 -0.54
CA ASP A 146 -16.23 -14.19 -0.42
C ASP A 146 -15.86 -14.49 1.05
N GLY A 147 -15.74 -13.46 1.88
CA GLY A 147 -15.62 -13.54 3.33
C GLY A 147 -14.33 -14.19 3.85
N THR A 148 -13.33 -14.39 2.99
CA THR A 148 -12.05 -15.04 3.34
C THR A 148 -10.95 -14.02 3.64
N VAL A 149 -10.99 -12.86 2.99
CA VAL A 149 -9.99 -11.79 3.11
C VAL A 149 -10.22 -10.99 4.37
N GLY A 150 -9.19 -10.90 5.21
CA GLY A 150 -9.22 -10.09 6.44
C GLY A 150 -8.70 -8.67 6.22
N HIS A 151 -7.82 -8.45 5.23
CA HIS A 151 -7.23 -7.14 4.96
C HIS A 151 -6.94 -6.94 3.47
N ILE A 152 -7.15 -5.71 3.01
CA ILE A 152 -6.72 -5.21 1.71
C ILE A 152 -5.71 -4.09 1.95
N ILE A 153 -4.55 -4.15 1.30
CA ILE A 153 -3.60 -3.05 1.24
C ILE A 153 -3.61 -2.55 -0.21
N TYR A 154 -4.16 -1.37 -0.41
CA TYR A 154 -4.23 -0.73 -1.71
C TYR A 154 -3.24 0.42 -1.78
N PHE A 155 -2.28 0.38 -2.69
CA PHE A 155 -1.37 1.50 -2.93
C PHE A 155 -1.66 2.15 -4.28
N LEU A 156 -1.75 3.47 -4.29
CA LEU A 156 -2.00 4.24 -5.51
C LEU A 156 -0.71 4.88 -6.01
N THR A 157 -0.44 4.70 -7.29
CA THR A 157 0.63 5.36 -8.04
C THR A 157 0.66 6.87 -7.73
N PRO A 158 1.84 7.47 -7.54
CA PRO A 158 1.94 8.91 -7.28
C PRO A 158 1.46 9.74 -8.47
N GLU A 159 1.06 10.97 -8.20
CA GLU A 159 0.85 11.95 -9.26
C GLU A 159 2.18 12.31 -9.90
N MET A 160 2.28 12.05 -11.19
CA MET A 160 3.47 12.34 -11.95
C MET A 160 3.12 12.91 -13.34
N PRO A 161 3.98 13.76 -13.93
CA PRO A 161 3.86 14.11 -15.33
C PRO A 161 3.82 12.85 -16.21
N GLY A 162 2.89 12.80 -17.14
CA GLY A 162 2.72 11.65 -18.04
C GLY A 162 1.80 10.53 -17.54
N ILE A 163 1.25 10.63 -16.31
CA ILE A 163 0.18 9.75 -15.82
C ILE A 163 -1.06 10.57 -15.52
N PRO A 164 -1.90 10.88 -16.51
CA PRO A 164 -3.12 11.66 -16.31
C PRO A 164 -4.18 10.88 -15.53
N GLY A 165 -5.04 11.60 -14.82
CA GLY A 165 -6.22 11.05 -14.15
C GLY A 165 -5.97 10.50 -12.74
N VAL A 166 -4.73 10.28 -12.31
CA VAL A 166 -4.42 9.80 -10.95
C VAL A 166 -4.99 10.74 -9.87
N ALA A 167 -4.84 12.07 -10.07
CA ALA A 167 -5.41 13.06 -9.16
C ALA A 167 -6.95 12.97 -9.04
N ALA A 168 -7.62 12.60 -10.12
CA ALA A 168 -9.09 12.50 -10.15
C ALA A 168 -9.59 11.19 -9.51
N VAL A 169 -8.91 10.06 -9.72
CA VAL A 169 -9.32 8.77 -9.12
C VAL A 169 -8.95 8.67 -7.64
N ARG A 170 -7.88 9.32 -7.19
CA ARG A 170 -7.37 9.22 -5.80
C ARG A 170 -8.46 9.41 -4.75
N PRO A 171 -9.22 10.53 -4.70
CA PRO A 171 -10.21 10.75 -3.67
C PRO A 171 -11.34 9.71 -3.71
N LEU A 172 -11.68 9.18 -4.89
CA LEU A 172 -12.70 8.16 -5.05
C LEU A 172 -12.22 6.81 -4.46
N LEU A 173 -11.05 6.35 -4.87
CA LEU A 173 -10.50 5.08 -4.39
C LEU A 173 -10.17 5.12 -2.89
N GLN A 174 -9.71 6.28 -2.40
CA GLN A 174 -9.49 6.49 -0.97
C GLN A 174 -10.80 6.38 -0.17
N GLN A 175 -11.87 6.99 -0.68
CA GLN A 175 -13.18 6.92 -0.05
C GLN A 175 -13.74 5.51 -0.10
N ASP A 176 -13.65 4.84 -1.25
CA ASP A 176 -14.12 3.45 -1.41
C ASP A 176 -13.39 2.49 -0.46
N CYS A 177 -12.08 2.66 -0.31
CA CYS A 177 -11.29 1.90 0.64
C CYS A 177 -11.73 2.17 2.08
N ALA A 178 -12.03 3.43 2.43
CA ALA A 178 -12.52 3.81 3.75
C ALA A 178 -13.92 3.25 4.07
N ASP A 179 -14.77 3.13 3.05
CA ASP A 179 -16.14 2.62 3.17
C ASP A 179 -16.22 1.09 3.02
N SER A 180 -15.10 0.42 2.76
CA SER A 180 -15.05 -1.02 2.56
C SER A 180 -15.49 -1.80 3.80
N ALA A 181 -16.32 -2.84 3.60
CA ALA A 181 -16.70 -3.76 4.66
C ALA A 181 -15.53 -4.65 5.16
N VAL A 182 -14.52 -4.85 4.31
CA VAL A 182 -13.24 -5.49 4.67
C VAL A 182 -12.24 -4.39 4.99
N PRO A 183 -11.47 -4.47 6.09
CA PRO A 183 -10.43 -3.51 6.42
C PRO A 183 -9.51 -3.24 5.21
N CYS A 184 -9.57 -2.01 4.69
CA CYS A 184 -8.80 -1.57 3.54
C CYS A 184 -7.85 -0.45 3.95
N HIS A 185 -6.56 -0.63 3.65
CA HIS A 185 -5.48 0.28 4.01
C HIS A 185 -5.00 0.98 2.74
N PHE A 186 -5.39 2.24 2.59
CA PHE A 186 -5.01 3.04 1.44
C PHE A 186 -3.65 3.71 1.64
N ILE A 187 -2.72 3.47 0.72
CA ILE A 187 -1.39 4.08 0.69
C ILE A 187 -1.32 5.03 -0.51
N ASP A 188 -1.29 6.33 -0.25
CA ASP A 188 -0.99 7.34 -1.27
C ASP A 188 0.53 7.45 -1.43
N LEU A 189 1.04 7.09 -2.61
CA LEU A 189 2.47 7.19 -2.89
C LEU A 189 2.93 8.61 -3.23
N THR A 190 2.01 9.56 -3.49
CA THR A 190 2.38 10.94 -3.86
C THR A 190 3.27 11.64 -2.83
N PRO A 191 2.94 11.63 -1.52
CA PRO A 191 3.82 12.25 -0.54
C PRO A 191 5.18 11.53 -0.38
N ILE A 192 5.22 10.22 -0.64
CA ILE A 192 6.46 9.42 -0.58
C ILE A 192 7.38 9.78 -1.74
N TRP A 193 6.81 10.09 -2.92
CA TRP A 193 7.55 10.50 -4.12
C TRP A 193 7.96 11.98 -4.11
N SER A 194 7.31 12.79 -3.26
CA SER A 194 7.57 14.24 -3.22
C SER A 194 9.01 14.54 -2.85
N GLY A 195 9.74 15.21 -3.74
CA GLY A 195 11.14 15.55 -3.55
C GLY A 195 12.14 14.43 -3.95
N HIS A 196 11.66 13.32 -4.50
CA HIS A 196 12.45 12.15 -4.87
C HIS A 196 12.36 11.83 -6.38
N PRO A 197 12.92 12.69 -7.26
CA PRO A 197 12.92 12.42 -8.70
C PRO A 197 13.63 11.11 -9.07
N GLU A 198 14.57 10.66 -8.25
CA GLU A 198 15.31 9.40 -8.42
C GLU A 198 14.44 8.15 -8.23
N TYR A 199 13.22 8.28 -7.70
CA TYR A 199 12.30 7.15 -7.53
C TYR A 199 11.62 6.73 -8.83
N THR A 200 11.73 7.53 -9.89
CA THR A 200 11.07 7.28 -11.17
C THR A 200 12.08 7.16 -12.30
N ALA A 201 11.98 6.10 -13.09
CA ALA A 201 12.60 5.98 -14.39
C ALA A 201 11.58 6.29 -15.51
N ASN A 202 12.06 6.89 -16.60
CA ASN A 202 11.22 7.33 -17.73
C ASN A 202 11.73 6.79 -19.08
N ASP A 203 12.45 5.68 -19.03
CA ASP A 203 13.18 5.15 -20.21
C ASP A 203 12.24 4.65 -21.32
N THR A 204 10.99 4.33 -20.99
CA THR A 204 9.98 3.80 -21.92
C THR A 204 8.91 4.83 -22.30
N GLY A 205 9.03 6.07 -21.82
CA GLY A 205 7.98 7.09 -21.96
C GLY A 205 6.78 6.91 -21.01
N ILE A 206 6.80 5.85 -20.21
CA ILE A 206 5.85 5.59 -19.13
C ILE A 206 6.64 5.63 -17.83
N PRO A 207 6.26 6.48 -16.85
CA PRO A 207 6.94 6.52 -15.57
C PRO A 207 6.77 5.20 -14.81
N ILE A 208 7.89 4.60 -14.42
CA ILE A 208 7.93 3.36 -13.62
C ILE A 208 8.84 3.57 -12.41
N PRO A 209 8.64 2.85 -11.31
CA PRO A 209 9.55 2.94 -10.16
C PRO A 209 10.95 2.46 -10.53
N THR A 210 11.98 3.17 -10.04
CA THR A 210 13.34 2.62 -9.94
C THR A 210 13.42 1.64 -8.77
N ASP A 211 14.57 0.99 -8.58
CA ASP A 211 14.81 0.17 -7.39
C ASP A 211 14.66 0.98 -6.09
N ALA A 212 15.09 2.25 -6.09
CA ALA A 212 14.91 3.14 -4.94
C ALA A 212 13.43 3.42 -4.68
N GLY A 213 12.66 3.73 -5.73
CA GLY A 213 11.20 3.92 -5.63
C GLY A 213 10.48 2.65 -5.19
N GLY A 214 10.84 1.51 -5.77
CA GLY A 214 10.30 0.20 -5.37
C GLY A 214 10.58 -0.13 -3.91
N ASN A 215 11.78 0.19 -3.41
CA ASN A 215 12.12 0.03 -1.99
C ASN A 215 11.29 0.96 -1.10
N ALA A 216 11.09 2.22 -1.48
CA ALA A 216 10.25 3.15 -0.73
C ALA A 216 8.79 2.69 -0.65
N MET A 217 8.25 2.16 -1.76
CA MET A 217 6.92 1.52 -1.77
C MET A 217 6.86 0.35 -0.81
N ALA A 218 7.82 -0.55 -0.89
CA ALA A 218 7.88 -1.75 -0.05
C ALA A 218 7.95 -1.38 1.44
N ASP A 219 8.75 -0.38 1.80
CA ASP A 219 8.87 0.09 3.18
C ASP A 219 7.54 0.68 3.68
N ALA A 220 6.81 1.41 2.83
CA ALA A 220 5.48 1.94 3.17
C ALA A 220 4.45 0.82 3.37
N ILE A 221 4.44 -0.18 2.49
CA ILE A 221 3.55 -1.35 2.60
C ILE A 221 3.87 -2.13 3.88
N TRP A 222 5.17 -2.39 4.14
CA TRP A 222 5.60 -3.11 5.32
C TRP A 222 5.25 -2.36 6.62
N ALA A 223 5.38 -1.05 6.64
CA ALA A 223 4.98 -0.24 7.80
C ALA A 223 3.49 -0.39 8.11
N VAL A 224 2.62 -0.42 7.09
CA VAL A 224 1.19 -0.70 7.25
C VAL A 224 0.95 -2.11 7.78
N MET A 225 1.64 -3.12 7.21
CA MET A 225 1.51 -4.51 7.65
C MET A 225 1.91 -4.68 9.12
N GLN A 226 3.00 -4.05 9.55
CA GLN A 226 3.43 -4.08 10.96
C GLN A 226 2.44 -3.38 11.88
N GLN A 227 2.01 -2.16 11.51
CA GLN A 227 1.12 -1.37 12.36
C GLN A 227 -0.25 -2.00 12.53
N ALA A 228 -0.79 -2.62 11.50
CA ALA A 228 -2.09 -3.25 11.51
C ALA A 228 -2.03 -4.76 11.83
N CYS A 229 -0.86 -5.31 12.14
CA CYS A 229 -0.63 -6.74 12.39
C CYS A 229 -1.13 -7.63 11.23
N ILE A 230 -0.87 -7.20 9.99
CA ILE A 230 -1.32 -7.91 8.79
C ILE A 230 -0.26 -8.92 8.37
N ALA A 231 -0.70 -10.14 8.03
CA ALA A 231 0.15 -11.21 7.50
C ALA A 231 1.39 -11.51 8.36
N GLN A 232 1.17 -11.60 9.67
CA GLN A 232 2.21 -11.88 10.65
C GLN A 232 1.93 -13.18 11.41
#